data_d9b9cfb8f01d469587ea22deb9b41b51
#
_entry.id   d9b9cfb8f01d469587ea22deb9b41b51
#
_cell.length_a   1.000
_cell.length_b   1.000
_cell.length_c   1.000
_cell.angle_alpha   90.00
_cell.angle_beta   90.00
_cell.angle_gamma   90.00
#
_symmetry.space_group_name_H-M   'P 1'
#
loop_
_entity.id
_entity.type
_entity.pdbx_description
1 polymer ?
#
loop_
_entity_poly.entity_id
_entity_poly.type
_entity_poly.pdbx_seq_one_letter_code
_entity_poly.pdbx_strand_id
1 'polypeptide(L)'
;MFEYELKKLNLSEKREQQLKLPYIAKDVETIRIMTEIYCHAHHNTKEGLCPECEEFYLYSVKRLACCPFGEKKPVCAKCKIHCYGKGYKERAKEIMAFSGPKLLLKHPILSMRHIMALFREPQPNRVHWQKKTIKLPEFFYGSPLIIDS
;
A
#
# COMPACT_ATOMS: atom_id res chain seq x y z
N MET A 1 -7.15 11.52 12.11
CA MET A 1 -6.66 10.14 12.10
C MET A 1 -5.51 9.96 11.12
N PHE A 2 -5.67 10.35 9.88
CA PHE A 2 -4.60 10.33 8.86
C PHE A 2 -3.35 11.13 9.26
N GLU A 3 -3.50 12.30 9.89
CA GLU A 3 -2.37 13.10 10.38
C GLU A 3 -1.58 12.45 11.52
N TYR A 4 -2.27 11.72 12.39
CA TYR A 4 -1.62 10.95 13.46
C TYR A 4 -0.74 9.83 12.90
N GLU A 5 -1.21 9.17 11.87
CA GLU A 5 -0.50 8.10 11.17
C GLU A 5 0.72 8.65 10.41
N LEU A 6 0.60 9.82 9.78
CA LEU A 6 1.72 10.50 9.13
C LEU A 6 2.84 10.85 10.10
N LYS A 7 2.49 11.30 11.31
CA LYS A 7 3.49 11.57 12.37
C LYS A 7 4.25 10.31 12.79
N LYS A 8 3.57 9.16 12.89
CA LYS A 8 4.24 7.88 13.18
C LYS A 8 5.24 7.47 12.10
N LEU A 9 4.98 7.82 10.85
CA LEU A 9 5.82 7.43 9.73
C LEU A 9 7.08 8.28 9.55
N ASN A 10 7.14 9.46 10.17
CA ASN A 10 8.26 10.40 10.07
C ASN A 10 8.75 10.60 8.61
N LEU A 11 7.81 10.92 7.73
CA LEU A 11 8.06 11.09 6.31
C LEU A 11 8.62 12.51 6.02
N SER A 12 9.36 12.63 4.91
CA SER A 12 9.71 13.96 4.40
C SER A 12 8.47 14.63 3.80
N GLU A 13 8.45 15.97 3.83
CA GLU A 13 7.35 16.80 3.32
C GLU A 13 6.91 16.40 1.90
N LYS A 14 7.86 16.15 1.00
CA LYS A 14 7.56 15.67 -0.36
C LYS A 14 6.77 14.37 -0.40
N ARG A 15 7.06 13.44 0.52
CA ARG A 15 6.37 12.14 0.60
C ARG A 15 4.98 12.29 1.23
N GLU A 16 4.83 13.18 2.17
CA GLU A 16 3.52 13.54 2.73
C GLU A 16 2.62 14.16 1.66
N GLN A 17 3.16 15.07 0.86
CA GLN A 17 2.43 15.66 -0.27
C GLN A 17 2.00 14.59 -1.28
N GLN A 18 2.86 13.59 -1.55
CA GLN A 18 2.49 12.48 -2.43
C GLN A 18 1.31 11.67 -1.90
N LEU A 19 1.23 11.43 -0.60
CA LEU A 19 0.10 10.71 0.01
C LEU A 19 -1.23 11.50 -0.08
N LYS A 20 -1.15 12.82 -0.22
CA LYS A 20 -2.33 13.70 -0.40
C LYS A 20 -2.86 13.71 -1.84
N LEU A 21 -2.13 13.15 -2.81
CA LEU A 21 -2.61 13.03 -4.18
C LEU A 21 -3.90 12.19 -4.21
N PRO A 22 -4.96 12.64 -4.93
CA PRO A 22 -6.29 12.03 -4.85
C PRO A 22 -6.30 10.52 -5.12
N TYR A 23 -5.50 10.06 -6.06
CA TYR A 23 -5.43 8.64 -6.41
C TYR A 23 -4.74 7.82 -5.33
N ILE A 24 -3.63 8.33 -4.79
CA ILE A 24 -2.86 7.66 -3.73
C ILE A 24 -3.64 7.67 -2.41
N ALA A 25 -4.29 8.79 -2.07
CA ALA A 25 -5.12 8.88 -0.88
C ALA A 25 -6.26 7.85 -0.89
N LYS A 26 -6.85 7.59 -2.06
CA LYS A 26 -7.87 6.52 -2.22
C LYS A 26 -7.30 5.12 -2.06
N ASP A 27 -6.08 4.88 -2.48
CA ASP A 27 -5.41 3.59 -2.24
C ASP A 27 -5.09 3.40 -0.76
N VAL A 28 -4.66 4.44 -0.07
CA VAL A 28 -4.44 4.41 1.39
C VAL A 28 -5.73 4.07 2.12
N GLU A 29 -6.84 4.74 1.77
CA GLU A 29 -8.17 4.47 2.32
C GLU A 29 -8.59 3.01 2.07
N THR A 30 -8.40 2.51 0.85
CA THR A 30 -8.74 1.14 0.47
C THR A 30 -7.96 0.11 1.28
N ILE A 31 -6.63 0.28 1.39
CA ILE A 31 -5.77 -0.61 2.16
C ILE A 31 -6.18 -0.60 3.63
N ARG A 32 -6.50 0.56 4.18
CA ARG A 32 -6.96 0.68 5.56
C ARG A 32 -8.24 -0.15 5.80
N ILE A 33 -9.27 0.09 4.99
CA ILE A 33 -10.56 -0.62 5.13
C ILE A 33 -10.38 -2.12 4.97
N MET A 34 -9.58 -2.57 4.00
CA MET A 34 -9.30 -3.99 3.80
C MET A 34 -8.56 -4.60 4.99
N THR A 35 -7.59 -3.89 5.54
CA THR A 35 -6.84 -4.35 6.72
C THR A 35 -7.73 -4.40 7.96
N GLU A 36 -8.65 -3.43 8.15
CA GLU A 36 -9.64 -3.45 9.23
C GLU A 36 -10.60 -4.65 9.11
N ILE A 37 -11.14 -4.91 7.92
CA ILE A 37 -12.02 -6.05 7.66
C ILE A 37 -11.32 -7.37 8.02
N TYR A 38 -10.06 -7.51 7.64
CA TYR A 38 -9.25 -8.68 7.96
C TYR A 38 -8.98 -8.79 9.46
N CYS A 39 -8.53 -7.69 10.08
CA CYS A 39 -8.18 -7.63 11.49
C CYS A 39 -9.37 -7.98 12.40
N HIS A 40 -10.54 -7.39 12.13
CA HIS A 40 -11.74 -7.66 12.92
C HIS A 40 -12.19 -9.12 12.81
N ALA A 41 -12.00 -9.75 11.67
CA ALA A 41 -12.40 -11.13 11.46
C ALA A 41 -11.42 -12.16 12.05
N HIS A 42 -10.12 -11.89 12.03
CA HIS A 42 -9.09 -12.85 12.42
C HIS A 42 -8.49 -12.59 13.80
N HIS A 43 -8.50 -11.33 14.24
CA HIS A 43 -7.88 -10.93 15.52
C HIS A 43 -8.88 -10.45 16.56
N ASN A 44 -10.20 -10.58 16.30
CA ASN A 44 -11.28 -10.21 17.20
C ASN A 44 -11.21 -8.77 17.76
N THR A 45 -10.60 -7.86 17.02
CA THR A 45 -10.61 -6.44 17.38
C THR A 45 -11.98 -5.86 17.06
N LYS A 46 -12.54 -5.07 17.96
CA LYS A 46 -13.84 -4.40 17.75
C LYS A 46 -13.67 -3.06 17.07
N GLU A 47 -12.58 -2.37 17.36
CA GLU A 47 -12.24 -1.06 16.82
C GLU A 47 -10.76 -1.00 16.48
N GLY A 48 -10.42 -0.28 15.39
CA GLY A 48 -9.06 -0.07 14.97
C GLY A 48 -8.34 -1.33 14.49
N LEU A 49 -7.04 -1.29 14.55
CA LEU A 49 -6.15 -2.37 14.12
C LEU A 49 -5.37 -2.93 15.32
N CYS A 50 -5.15 -4.23 15.34
CA CYS A 50 -4.18 -4.81 16.26
C CYS A 50 -2.75 -4.36 15.86
N PRO A 51 -1.77 -4.46 16.79
CA PRO A 51 -0.40 -3.98 16.52
C PRO A 51 0.22 -4.56 15.23
N GLU A 52 -0.05 -5.82 14.96
CA GLU A 52 0.45 -6.53 13.78
C GLU A 52 -0.18 -6.04 12.47
N CYS A 53 -1.48 -5.79 12.47
CA CYS A 53 -2.18 -5.22 11.31
C CYS A 53 -1.86 -3.74 11.11
N GLU A 54 -1.65 -3.00 12.20
CA GLU A 54 -1.18 -1.60 12.14
C GLU A 54 0.21 -1.52 11.50
N GLU A 55 1.13 -2.39 11.88
CA GLU A 55 2.46 -2.48 11.27
C GLU A 55 2.37 -2.71 9.76
N PHE A 56 1.57 -3.68 9.33
CA PHE A 56 1.34 -3.93 7.91
C PHE A 56 0.76 -2.70 7.19
N TYR A 57 -0.23 -2.06 7.78
CA TYR A 57 -0.87 -0.87 7.23
C TYR A 57 0.13 0.28 7.08
N LEU A 58 0.88 0.61 8.13
CA LEU A 58 1.91 1.65 8.10
C LEU A 58 3.02 1.35 7.09
N TYR A 59 3.42 0.09 6.98
CA TYR A 59 4.36 -0.34 5.94
C TYR A 59 3.81 -0.06 4.54
N SER A 60 2.56 -0.40 4.29
CA SER A 60 1.89 -0.19 3.00
C SER A 60 1.78 1.29 2.65
N VAL A 61 1.39 2.14 3.61
CA VAL A 61 1.33 3.61 3.43
C VAL A 61 2.71 4.17 3.08
N LYS A 62 3.74 3.71 3.74
CA LYS A 62 5.12 4.10 3.46
C LYS A 62 5.57 3.75 2.05
N ARG A 63 5.18 2.57 1.56
CA ARG A 63 5.45 2.16 0.16
C ARG A 63 4.70 3.03 -0.84
N LEU A 64 3.46 3.42 -0.55
CA LEU A 64 2.71 4.37 -1.36
C LEU A 64 3.36 5.77 -1.37
N ALA A 65 3.85 6.24 -0.23
CA ALA A 65 4.59 7.49 -0.14
C ALA A 65 5.87 7.50 -0.97
N CYS A 66 6.48 6.35 -1.16
CA CYS A 66 7.70 6.17 -1.95
C CYS A 66 7.44 5.67 -3.38
N CYS A 67 6.18 5.53 -3.81
CA CYS A 67 5.83 5.03 -5.13
C CYS A 67 6.32 5.97 -6.23
N PRO A 68 7.16 5.51 -7.18
CA PRO A 68 7.73 6.37 -8.22
C PRO A 68 6.73 6.80 -9.29
N PHE A 69 5.58 6.12 -9.38
CA PHE A 69 4.57 6.41 -10.40
C PHE A 69 3.64 7.58 -10.03
N GLY A 70 3.58 7.96 -8.76
CA GLY A 70 2.68 9.01 -8.29
C GLY A 70 1.23 8.74 -8.72
N GLU A 71 0.56 9.72 -9.32
CA GLU A 71 -0.83 9.58 -9.79
C GLU A 71 -1.02 8.61 -10.95
N LYS A 72 0.05 8.29 -11.69
CA LYS A 72 0.03 7.37 -12.83
C LYS A 72 0.33 5.92 -12.44
N LYS A 73 0.31 5.62 -11.15
CA LYS A 73 0.63 4.27 -10.68
C LYS A 73 -0.35 3.24 -11.22
N PRO A 74 0.15 2.08 -11.66
CA PRO A 74 -0.71 0.92 -11.93
C PRO A 74 -1.26 0.35 -10.62
N VAL A 75 -2.26 -0.49 -10.71
CA VAL A 75 -2.68 -1.29 -9.55
C VAL A 75 -1.49 -2.13 -9.07
N CYS A 76 -1.28 -2.21 -7.76
CA CYS A 76 -0.14 -2.93 -7.18
C CYS A 76 -0.04 -4.38 -7.66
N ALA A 77 -1.16 -5.04 -7.92
CA ALA A 77 -1.21 -6.40 -8.48
C ALA A 77 -0.58 -6.52 -9.89
N LYS A 78 -0.61 -5.46 -10.67
CA LYS A 78 -0.04 -5.38 -12.02
C LYS A 78 1.28 -4.61 -12.08
N CYS A 79 1.76 -4.12 -10.95
CA CYS A 79 3.00 -3.36 -10.87
C CYS A 79 4.20 -4.28 -11.09
N LYS A 80 5.04 -3.94 -12.06
CA LYS A 80 6.26 -4.71 -12.39
C LYS A 80 7.34 -4.60 -11.32
N ILE A 81 7.29 -3.58 -10.47
CA ILE A 81 8.36 -3.26 -9.52
C ILE A 81 8.21 -4.01 -8.19
N HIS A 82 7.05 -4.52 -7.83
CA HIS A 82 6.83 -5.27 -6.58
C HIS A 82 7.58 -4.67 -5.37
N CYS A 83 7.12 -3.49 -4.90
CA CYS A 83 7.79 -2.75 -3.84
C CYS A 83 7.66 -3.36 -2.43
N TYR A 84 6.86 -4.40 -2.25
CA TYR A 84 6.72 -5.09 -0.97
C TYR A 84 7.77 -6.19 -0.82
N GLY A 85 8.39 -6.27 0.36
CA GLY A 85 9.22 -7.39 0.75
C GLY A 85 8.42 -8.70 0.76
N LYS A 86 9.12 -9.85 0.69
CA LYS A 86 8.49 -11.18 0.52
C LYS A 86 7.36 -11.45 1.51
N GLY A 87 7.59 -11.32 2.81
CA GLY A 87 6.58 -11.57 3.84
C GLY A 87 5.38 -10.61 3.77
N TYR A 88 5.63 -9.33 3.51
CA TYR A 88 4.57 -8.33 3.35
C TYR A 88 3.75 -8.52 2.07
N LYS A 89 4.36 -9.04 1.00
CA LYS A 89 3.67 -9.37 -0.24
C LYS A 89 2.69 -10.52 -0.05
N GLU A 90 3.10 -11.57 0.65
CA GLU A 90 2.25 -12.71 0.97
C GLU A 90 1.07 -12.30 1.86
N ARG A 91 1.36 -11.51 2.90
CA ARG A 91 0.34 -10.95 3.78
C ARG A 91 -0.63 -10.02 3.05
N ALA A 92 -0.14 -9.18 2.15
CA ALA A 92 -1.00 -8.34 1.32
C ALA A 92 -1.97 -9.17 0.47
N LYS A 93 -1.50 -10.26 -0.13
CA LYS A 93 -2.35 -11.18 -0.90
C LYS A 93 -3.43 -11.83 -0.03
N GLU A 94 -3.07 -12.28 1.15
CA GLU A 94 -4.00 -12.89 2.10
C GLU A 94 -5.09 -11.88 2.53
N ILE A 95 -4.70 -10.69 2.97
CA ILE A 95 -5.63 -9.61 3.36
C ILE A 95 -6.55 -9.24 2.19
N MET A 96 -6.00 -9.06 1.00
CA MET A 96 -6.76 -8.67 -0.19
C MET A 96 -7.72 -9.76 -0.64
N ALA A 97 -7.30 -11.02 -0.65
CA ALA A 97 -8.15 -12.15 -1.02
C ALA A 97 -9.35 -12.32 -0.07
N PHE A 98 -9.11 -12.14 1.23
CA PHE A 98 -10.17 -12.22 2.24
C PHE A 98 -11.10 -11.01 2.24
N SER A 99 -10.53 -9.81 2.15
CA SER A 99 -11.27 -8.56 2.32
C SER A 99 -11.91 -8.08 1.03
N GLY A 100 -11.39 -8.46 -0.15
CA GLY A 100 -11.88 -7.99 -1.45
C GLY A 100 -13.37 -8.21 -1.68
N PRO A 101 -13.89 -9.43 -1.56
CA PRO A 101 -15.33 -9.70 -1.70
C PRO A 101 -16.18 -8.95 -0.67
N LYS A 102 -15.69 -8.83 0.56
CA LYS A 102 -16.39 -8.11 1.65
C LYS A 102 -16.39 -6.60 1.43
N LEU A 103 -15.32 -6.08 0.84
CA LEU A 103 -15.24 -4.67 0.45
C LEU A 103 -16.30 -4.33 -0.60
N LEU A 104 -16.55 -5.23 -1.56
CA LEU A 104 -17.57 -5.04 -2.58
C LEU A 104 -18.97 -4.89 -1.98
N LEU A 105 -19.27 -5.65 -0.94
CA LEU A 105 -20.56 -5.58 -0.24
C LEU A 105 -20.69 -4.35 0.65
N LYS A 106 -19.63 -3.95 1.34
CA LYS A 106 -19.65 -2.82 2.28
C LYS A 106 -19.42 -1.45 1.62
N HIS A 107 -18.59 -1.41 0.61
CA HIS A 107 -18.17 -0.19 -0.08
C HIS A 107 -18.19 -0.37 -1.61
N PRO A 108 -19.37 -0.49 -2.24
CA PRO A 108 -19.50 -0.82 -3.66
C PRO A 108 -18.84 0.21 -4.58
N ILE A 109 -18.91 1.50 -4.25
CA ILE A 109 -18.30 2.57 -5.07
C ILE A 109 -16.76 2.48 -5.05
N LEU A 110 -16.19 2.24 -3.88
CA LEU A 110 -14.73 2.10 -3.73
C LEU A 110 -14.21 0.85 -4.46
N SER A 111 -14.95 -0.25 -4.34
CA SER A 111 -14.64 -1.51 -5.03
C SER A 111 -14.77 -1.38 -6.55
N MET A 112 -15.79 -0.70 -7.05
CA MET A 112 -15.97 -0.46 -8.47
C MET A 112 -14.78 0.33 -9.05
N ARG A 113 -14.32 1.36 -8.35
CA ARG A 113 -13.12 2.12 -8.74
C ARG A 113 -11.87 1.25 -8.79
N HIS A 114 -11.71 0.35 -7.81
CA HIS A 114 -10.59 -0.58 -7.77
C HIS A 114 -10.64 -1.57 -8.94
N ILE A 115 -11.82 -2.12 -9.23
CA ILE A 115 -12.05 -3.00 -10.38
C ILE A 115 -11.75 -2.27 -11.70
N MET A 116 -12.26 -1.04 -11.87
CA MET A 116 -11.96 -0.24 -13.06
C MET A 116 -10.46 0.05 -13.22
N ALA A 117 -9.75 0.25 -12.10
CA ALA A 117 -8.30 0.43 -12.12
C ALA A 117 -7.55 -0.83 -12.59
N LEU A 118 -8.10 -2.04 -12.37
CA LEU A 118 -7.54 -3.30 -12.89
C LEU A 118 -7.56 -3.37 -14.42
N PHE A 119 -8.51 -2.69 -15.07
CA PHE A 119 -8.60 -2.63 -16.54
C PHE A 119 -7.74 -1.52 -17.16
N ARG A 120 -7.16 -0.63 -16.36
CA ARG A 120 -6.18 0.34 -16.85
C ARG A 120 -4.90 -0.39 -17.23
N GLU A 121 -4.48 -0.17 -18.46
CA GLU A 121 -3.16 -0.65 -18.86
C GLU A 121 -2.06 0.06 -18.04
N PRO A 122 -1.07 -0.68 -17.54
CA PRO A 122 0.08 -0.07 -16.91
C PRO A 122 0.76 0.84 -17.92
N GLN A 123 0.85 2.13 -17.62
CA GLN A 123 1.56 3.08 -18.47
C GLN A 123 2.99 2.60 -18.65
N PRO A 124 3.52 2.61 -19.89
CA PRO A 124 4.91 2.24 -20.13
C PRO A 124 5.81 3.15 -19.29
N ASN A 125 6.69 2.54 -18.51
CA ASN A 125 7.61 3.23 -17.64
C ASN A 125 8.49 4.18 -18.45
N ARG A 126 8.17 5.46 -18.50
CA ARG A 126 9.12 6.52 -18.87
C ARG A 126 10.01 6.94 -17.69
N VAL A 127 9.89 6.28 -16.56
CA VAL A 127 10.85 6.47 -15.48
C VAL A 127 12.05 5.61 -15.80
N HIS A 128 13.01 6.23 -16.45
CA HIS A 128 14.35 5.68 -16.59
C HIS A 128 14.90 5.54 -15.15
N TRP A 129 14.77 4.33 -14.59
CA TRP A 129 15.46 3.98 -13.37
C TRP A 129 16.95 4.06 -13.64
N GLN A 130 17.52 5.25 -13.49
CA GLN A 130 18.91 5.29 -13.15
C GLN A 130 19.04 4.47 -11.87
N LYS A 131 19.86 3.43 -11.91
CA LYS A 131 20.35 2.68 -10.75
C LYS A 131 21.13 3.61 -9.82
N LYS A 132 20.52 4.70 -9.38
CA LYS A 132 20.94 5.40 -8.19
C LYS A 132 20.48 4.53 -7.06
N THR A 133 21.41 3.75 -6.53
CA THR A 133 21.34 3.14 -5.22
C THR A 133 20.75 4.18 -4.27
N ILE A 134 19.44 4.19 -4.10
CA ILE A 134 18.83 4.91 -3.00
C ILE A 134 19.29 4.12 -1.79
N LYS A 135 20.35 4.58 -1.14
CA LYS A 135 20.68 4.15 0.21
C LYS A 135 19.48 4.54 1.06
N LEU A 136 18.53 3.62 1.18
CA LEU A 136 17.52 3.71 2.22
C LEU A 136 18.28 3.66 3.54
N PRO A 137 18.00 4.56 4.49
CA PRO A 137 18.62 4.47 5.79
C PRO A 137 18.40 3.07 6.36
N GLU A 138 19.44 2.49 6.93
CA GLU A 138 19.52 1.09 7.41
C GLU A 138 18.40 0.67 8.37
N PHE A 139 17.64 1.61 8.89
CA PHE A 139 16.51 1.39 9.80
C PHE A 139 15.31 0.66 9.16
N PHE A 140 15.34 0.39 7.86
CA PHE A 140 14.23 -0.20 7.10
C PHE A 140 14.43 -1.68 6.74
N TYR A 141 15.54 -2.26 7.13
CA TYR A 141 15.92 -3.62 6.77
C TYR A 141 16.02 -4.53 7.98
N GLY A 142 14.93 -5.19 8.30
CA GLY A 142 14.99 -6.47 9.01
C GLY A 142 15.16 -7.68 8.07
N SER A 143 15.48 -7.48 6.79
CA SER A 143 15.84 -8.56 5.86
C SER A 143 16.31 -7.98 4.52
N PRO A 144 17.33 -8.56 3.88
CA PRO A 144 17.84 -8.09 2.61
C PRO A 144 16.80 -8.26 1.50
N LEU A 145 16.57 -7.18 0.73
CA LEU A 145 15.86 -7.27 -0.54
C LEU A 145 16.70 -8.12 -1.49
N ILE A 146 16.33 -9.37 -1.63
CA ILE A 146 16.73 -10.15 -2.80
C ILE A 146 15.83 -9.66 -3.93
N ILE A 147 16.40 -8.83 -4.79
CA ILE A 147 15.84 -8.53 -6.09
C ILE A 147 16.20 -9.75 -6.95
N ASP A 148 15.34 -10.75 -6.92
CA ASP A 148 15.36 -11.77 -7.97
C ASP A 148 14.70 -11.16 -9.20
N SER A 149 15.53 -11.07 -10.22
CA SER A 149 15.21 -10.68 -11.60
C SER A 149 14.09 -11.49 -12.24
#